data_cb64c01b98f974051023b056607ffbab
#
_entry.id   cb64c01b98f974051023b056607ffbab
#
_cell.length_a   1.000
_cell.length_b   1.000
_cell.length_c   1.000
_cell.angle_alpha   90.00
_cell.angle_beta   90.00
_cell.angle_gamma   90.00
#
_symmetry.space_group_name_H-M   'P 1'
#
loop_
_entity.id
_entity.type
_entity.pdbx_description
1 polymer ?
#
loop_
_entity_poly.entity_id
_entity_poly.type
_entity_poly.pdbx_seq_one_letter_code
_entity_poly.pdbx_strand_id
1 'polypeptide(L)'
;MARSYEYYKKDIRNYLIDKFKKDIKILDVGAGEGTYYDLLGDYFRNIDGVEIFRPNIDNYNLESKYSNVYNVDICDFRYEYYDVIIFGDVIEHLEVEKAQEVLKYAYNRCKEMIVAVPYCYEQGIEEDNVYEIHKQADLTKENMLERYPELELLYGNEIYGYYKKKNLTKGKDVI
;
A
#
# COMPACT_ATOMS: atom_id res chain seq x y z
N MET A 1 -1.50 0.66 17.75
CA MET A 1 -0.27 1.20 17.09
C MET A 1 -0.20 0.54 15.72
N ALA A 2 -0.56 1.30 14.68
CA ALA A 2 -0.59 0.83 13.29
C ALA A 2 0.83 0.54 12.80
N ARG A 3 1.40 -0.56 13.22
CA ARG A 3 2.76 -0.96 12.87
C ARG A 3 2.72 -2.17 11.96
N SER A 4 3.02 -1.92 10.71
CA SER A 4 3.21 -2.94 9.69
C SER A 4 4.23 -4.00 10.13
N TYR A 5 3.97 -5.28 9.87
CA TYR A 5 4.90 -6.36 10.18
C TYR A 5 6.25 -6.19 9.49
N GLU A 6 7.33 -6.64 10.14
CA GLU A 6 8.70 -6.57 9.60
C GLU A 6 8.98 -7.59 8.49
N TYR A 7 8.03 -8.52 8.23
CA TYR A 7 8.21 -9.55 7.21
C TYR A 7 8.44 -8.94 5.82
N TYR A 8 9.43 -9.43 5.12
CA TYR A 8 9.75 -9.11 3.71
C TYR A 8 10.00 -7.63 3.40
N LYS A 9 10.07 -6.72 4.38
CA LYS A 9 10.34 -5.29 4.12
C LYS A 9 11.67 -5.09 3.38
N LYS A 10 12.72 -5.83 3.77
CA LYS A 10 14.01 -5.78 3.07
C LYS A 10 13.92 -6.32 1.64
N ASP A 11 13.11 -7.37 1.43
CA ASP A 11 12.90 -7.95 0.10
C ASP A 11 12.16 -6.99 -0.80
N ILE A 12 11.12 -6.30 -0.29
CA ILE A 12 10.39 -5.25 -1.01
C ILE A 12 11.32 -4.08 -1.36
N ARG A 13 12.13 -3.62 -0.40
CA ARG A 13 13.13 -2.58 -0.67
C ARG A 13 14.07 -2.99 -1.80
N ASN A 14 14.65 -4.17 -1.73
CA ASN A 14 15.56 -4.68 -2.76
C ASN A 14 14.85 -4.81 -4.11
N TYR A 15 13.65 -5.38 -4.13
CA TYR A 15 12.82 -5.50 -5.33
C TYR A 15 12.60 -4.14 -6.02
N LEU A 16 12.28 -3.09 -5.26
CA LEU A 16 12.05 -1.76 -5.81
C LEU A 16 13.36 -1.11 -6.28
N ILE A 17 14.46 -1.25 -5.53
CA ILE A 17 15.78 -0.70 -5.90
C ILE A 17 16.33 -1.35 -7.17
N ASP A 18 16.17 -2.66 -7.32
CA ASP A 18 16.63 -3.39 -8.50
C ASP A 18 15.81 -3.02 -9.76
N LYS A 19 14.55 -2.65 -9.57
CA LYS A 19 13.62 -2.36 -10.67
C LYS A 19 13.58 -0.90 -11.09
N PHE A 20 13.82 0.03 -10.16
CA PHE A 20 13.60 1.45 -10.37
C PHE A 20 14.80 2.32 -10.03
N LYS A 21 14.91 3.45 -10.74
CA LYS A 21 15.92 4.48 -10.47
C LYS A 21 15.46 5.38 -9.31
N LYS A 22 16.41 6.15 -8.75
CA LYS A 22 16.20 7.00 -7.56
C LYS A 22 15.16 8.11 -7.73
N ASP A 23 14.93 8.58 -8.95
CA ASP A 23 14.12 9.77 -9.25
C ASP A 23 12.67 9.44 -9.59
N ILE A 24 12.23 8.20 -9.36
CA ILE A 24 10.83 7.82 -9.56
C ILE A 24 9.93 8.49 -8.52
N LYS A 25 8.64 8.60 -8.88
CA LYS A 25 7.59 9.12 -8.00
C LYS A 25 6.87 7.97 -7.31
N ILE A 26 6.90 7.95 -5.98
CA ILE A 26 6.27 6.92 -5.14
C ILE A 26 5.11 7.54 -4.36
N LEU A 27 4.00 6.84 -4.25
CA LEU A 27 2.90 7.16 -3.33
C LEU A 27 2.83 6.09 -2.24
N ASP A 28 2.95 6.50 -0.99
CA ASP A 28 2.75 5.69 0.21
C ASP A 28 1.34 5.97 0.74
N VAL A 29 0.46 4.99 0.61
CA VAL A 29 -0.95 5.09 1.03
C VAL A 29 -1.10 4.49 2.42
N GLY A 30 -1.72 5.25 3.33
CA GLY A 30 -1.78 4.92 4.74
C GLY A 30 -0.41 5.06 5.38
N ALA A 31 0.18 6.26 5.29
CA ALA A 31 1.56 6.49 5.72
C ALA A 31 1.84 6.14 7.19
N GLY A 32 0.81 6.20 8.07
CA GLY A 32 0.90 5.79 9.47
C GLY A 32 2.05 6.47 10.21
N GLU A 33 2.99 5.68 10.72
CA GLU A 33 4.22 6.16 11.37
C GLU A 33 5.32 6.58 10.37
N GLY A 34 5.11 6.41 9.07
CA GLY A 34 6.10 6.66 8.02
C GLY A 34 6.99 5.44 7.73
N THR A 35 6.48 4.24 7.94
CA THR A 35 7.23 2.98 7.79
C THR A 35 7.89 2.83 6.41
N TYR A 36 7.15 3.11 5.34
CA TYR A 36 7.71 2.97 3.99
C TYR A 36 8.63 4.12 3.61
N TYR A 37 8.43 5.32 4.18
CA TYR A 37 9.42 6.37 4.06
C TYR A 37 10.73 5.97 4.73
N ASP A 38 10.69 5.47 5.96
CA ASP A 38 11.90 5.05 6.69
C ASP A 38 12.61 3.89 6.00
N LEU A 39 11.85 3.03 5.29
CA LEU A 39 12.39 1.92 4.50
C LEU A 39 13.06 2.36 3.18
N LEU A 40 12.55 3.39 2.52
CA LEU A 40 12.85 3.71 1.11
C LEU A 40 13.51 5.06 0.91
N GLY A 41 13.34 6.02 1.84
CA GLY A 41 13.70 7.43 1.67
C GLY A 41 15.20 7.70 1.62
N ASP A 42 16.05 6.77 2.03
CA ASP A 42 17.51 6.87 1.86
C ASP A 42 17.94 6.64 0.40
N TYR A 43 17.08 5.99 -0.40
CA TYR A 43 17.37 5.69 -1.81
C TYR A 43 16.47 6.50 -2.77
N PHE A 44 15.16 6.51 -2.56
CA PHE A 44 14.20 7.23 -3.41
C PHE A 44 13.94 8.64 -2.86
N ARG A 45 13.88 9.64 -3.75
CA ARG A 45 13.84 11.06 -3.36
C ARG A 45 12.44 11.68 -3.38
N ASN A 46 11.53 11.10 -4.16
CA ASN A 46 10.20 11.67 -4.40
C ASN A 46 9.14 10.70 -3.87
N ILE A 47 8.90 10.74 -2.56
CA ILE A 47 7.88 9.93 -1.89
C ILE A 47 6.82 10.88 -1.35
N ASP A 48 5.59 10.74 -1.85
CA ASP A 48 4.40 11.41 -1.31
C ASP A 48 3.67 10.44 -0.37
N GLY A 49 3.03 10.98 0.69
CA GLY A 49 2.25 10.21 1.66
C GLY A 49 0.78 10.60 1.66
N VAL A 50 -0.11 9.62 1.80
CA VAL A 50 -1.54 9.82 2.09
C VAL A 50 -1.84 9.25 3.46
N GLU A 51 -2.43 10.06 4.34
CA GLU A 51 -2.81 9.65 5.69
C GLU A 51 -4.13 10.31 6.08
N ILE A 52 -5.13 9.50 6.46
CA ILE A 52 -6.45 10.00 6.84
C ILE A 52 -6.47 10.55 8.26
N PHE A 53 -5.73 9.92 9.18
CA PHE A 53 -5.73 10.27 10.59
C PHE A 53 -4.71 11.37 10.90
N ARG A 54 -5.18 12.62 11.02
CA ARG A 54 -4.34 13.80 11.23
C ARG A 54 -3.33 13.65 12.38
N PRO A 55 -3.67 13.03 13.54
CA PRO A 55 -2.71 12.84 14.61
C PRO A 55 -1.45 12.04 14.21
N ASN A 56 -1.54 11.08 13.28
CA ASN A 56 -0.36 10.39 12.77
C ASN A 56 0.60 11.35 12.06
N ILE A 57 0.06 12.24 11.23
CA ILE A 57 0.86 13.24 10.50
C ILE A 57 1.65 14.10 11.47
N ASP A 58 0.99 14.56 12.54
CA ASP A 58 1.58 15.47 13.53
C ASP A 58 2.57 14.71 14.44
N ASN A 59 2.18 13.57 15.00
CA ASN A 59 2.97 12.82 15.97
C ASN A 59 4.26 12.25 15.37
N TYR A 60 4.21 11.79 14.10
CA TYR A 60 5.35 11.19 13.41
C TYR A 60 6.08 12.17 12.48
N ASN A 61 5.66 13.44 12.50
CA ASN A 61 6.27 14.53 11.73
C ASN A 61 6.39 14.21 10.24
N LEU A 62 5.33 13.65 9.66
CA LEU A 62 5.34 13.15 8.27
C LEU A 62 5.62 14.25 7.25
N GLU A 63 5.17 15.48 7.50
CA GLU A 63 5.41 16.62 6.62
C GLU A 63 6.92 16.96 6.46
N SER A 64 7.77 16.53 7.40
CA SER A 64 9.23 16.68 7.27
C SER A 64 9.90 15.51 6.54
N LYS A 65 9.22 14.37 6.45
CA LYS A 65 9.72 13.16 5.81
C LYS A 65 9.36 13.15 4.31
N TYR A 66 8.07 13.20 3.99
CA TYR A 66 7.55 13.07 2.64
C TYR A 66 7.70 14.34 1.80
N SER A 67 7.76 14.20 0.48
CA SER A 67 7.77 15.34 -0.44
C SER A 67 6.46 16.14 -0.34
N ASN A 68 5.34 15.45 -0.25
CA ASN A 68 4.02 15.99 0.04
C ASN A 68 3.26 15.03 0.96
N VAL A 69 2.45 15.56 1.88
CA VAL A 69 1.53 14.78 2.70
C VAL A 69 0.11 15.24 2.42
N TYR A 70 -0.76 14.29 2.09
CA TYR A 70 -2.18 14.53 1.82
C TYR A 70 -3.00 13.95 2.96
N ASN A 71 -3.63 14.84 3.76
CA ASN A 71 -4.55 14.43 4.81
C ASN A 71 -5.95 14.24 4.23
N VAL A 72 -6.22 13.07 3.70
CA VAL A 72 -7.45 12.75 2.98
C VAL A 72 -7.73 11.24 3.00
N ASP A 73 -9.00 10.85 2.90
CA ASP A 73 -9.38 9.45 2.67
C ASP A 73 -8.92 9.02 1.26
N ILE A 74 -8.24 7.89 1.18
CA ILE A 74 -7.80 7.33 -0.11
C ILE A 74 -8.98 7.05 -1.06
N CYS A 75 -10.17 6.79 -0.54
CA CYS A 75 -11.38 6.61 -1.35
C CYS A 75 -11.76 7.88 -2.12
N ASP A 76 -11.43 9.06 -1.57
CA ASP A 76 -11.75 10.37 -2.16
C ASP A 76 -10.55 11.02 -2.85
N PHE A 77 -9.34 10.52 -2.58
CA PHE A 77 -8.12 11.09 -3.15
C PHE A 77 -8.01 10.82 -4.64
N ARG A 78 -7.85 11.89 -5.41
CA ARG A 78 -7.65 11.83 -6.87
C ARG A 78 -6.25 12.32 -7.19
N TYR A 79 -5.43 11.41 -7.70
CA TYR A 79 -4.01 11.64 -8.00
C TYR A 79 -3.70 11.35 -9.47
N GLU A 80 -2.60 11.90 -9.92
CA GLU A 80 -2.05 11.65 -11.25
C GLU A 80 -1.28 10.31 -11.27
N TYR A 81 -0.31 10.19 -12.15
CA TYR A 81 0.45 8.97 -12.33
C TYR A 81 1.64 8.91 -11.39
N TYR A 82 1.85 7.76 -10.75
CA TYR A 82 3.04 7.42 -9.97
C TYR A 82 3.81 6.28 -10.63
N ASP A 83 5.13 6.17 -10.40
CA ASP A 83 5.89 4.99 -10.82
C ASP A 83 5.55 3.79 -9.94
N VAL A 84 5.43 4.03 -8.64
CA VAL A 84 5.06 3.02 -7.64
C VAL A 84 3.97 3.56 -6.72
N ILE A 85 2.96 2.74 -6.43
CA ILE A 85 1.98 2.99 -5.36
C ILE A 85 2.07 1.83 -4.37
N ILE A 86 2.20 2.16 -3.07
CA ILE A 86 2.29 1.19 -1.99
C ILE A 86 1.06 1.34 -1.10
N PHE A 87 0.34 0.24 -0.89
CA PHE A 87 -0.72 0.08 0.09
C PHE A 87 -0.18 -0.85 1.18
N GLY A 88 0.36 -0.26 2.24
CA GLY A 88 0.95 -1.01 3.35
C GLY A 88 -0.01 -1.12 4.52
N ASP A 89 -0.68 -2.25 4.66
CA ASP A 89 -1.70 -2.47 5.71
C ASP A 89 -2.82 -1.40 5.62
N VAL A 90 -3.52 -1.35 4.49
CA VAL A 90 -4.57 -0.36 4.20
C VAL A 90 -5.87 -1.00 3.76
N ILE A 91 -5.82 -1.94 2.82
CA ILE A 91 -7.04 -2.42 2.17
C ILE A 91 -7.92 -3.25 3.10
N GLU A 92 -7.35 -3.87 4.13
CA GLU A 92 -8.08 -4.58 5.18
C GLU A 92 -8.97 -3.68 6.04
N HIS A 93 -8.66 -2.38 6.08
CA HIS A 93 -9.48 -1.36 6.76
C HIS A 93 -10.67 -0.88 5.93
N LEU A 94 -10.73 -1.24 4.65
CA LEU A 94 -11.81 -0.86 3.74
C LEU A 94 -12.79 -2.02 3.56
N GLU A 95 -14.07 -1.70 3.29
CA GLU A 95 -15.00 -2.68 2.76
C GLU A 95 -14.50 -3.22 1.42
N VAL A 96 -14.79 -4.49 1.09
CA VAL A 96 -14.25 -5.17 -0.10
C VAL A 96 -14.48 -4.35 -1.38
N GLU A 97 -15.70 -3.86 -1.58
CA GLU A 97 -16.07 -3.09 -2.76
C GLU A 97 -15.27 -1.78 -2.86
N LYS A 98 -15.03 -1.11 -1.72
CA LYS A 98 -14.23 0.12 -1.69
C LYS A 98 -12.76 -0.16 -1.96
N ALA A 99 -12.20 -1.21 -1.38
CA ALA A 99 -10.84 -1.63 -1.66
C ALA A 99 -10.65 -1.96 -3.15
N GLN A 100 -11.62 -2.65 -3.77
CA GLN A 100 -11.61 -2.94 -5.22
C GLN A 100 -11.65 -1.66 -6.06
N GLU A 101 -12.49 -0.68 -5.72
CA GLU A 101 -12.55 0.62 -6.41
C GLU A 101 -11.21 1.36 -6.32
N VAL A 102 -10.63 1.44 -5.12
CA VAL A 102 -9.34 2.10 -4.87
C VAL A 102 -8.20 1.43 -5.62
N LEU A 103 -8.08 0.10 -5.53
CA LEU A 103 -7.03 -0.65 -6.24
C LEU A 103 -7.19 -0.56 -7.75
N LYS A 104 -8.40 -0.61 -8.29
CA LYS A 104 -8.67 -0.43 -9.71
C LYS A 104 -8.28 0.96 -10.21
N TYR A 105 -8.54 2.00 -9.39
CA TYR A 105 -8.12 3.36 -9.70
C TYR A 105 -6.58 3.46 -9.74
N ALA A 106 -5.91 2.91 -8.72
CA ALA A 106 -4.46 2.88 -8.60
C ALA A 106 -3.79 2.07 -9.72
N TYR A 107 -4.36 0.91 -10.07
CA TYR A 107 -3.85 0.01 -11.11
C TYR A 107 -3.58 0.74 -12.43
N ASN A 108 -4.47 1.64 -12.81
CA ASN A 108 -4.37 2.40 -14.07
C ASN A 108 -3.47 3.64 -13.95
N ARG A 109 -2.94 3.92 -12.76
CA ARG A 109 -2.16 5.14 -12.46
C ARG A 109 -0.78 4.87 -11.91
N CYS A 110 -0.28 3.64 -12.08
CA CYS A 110 1.09 3.31 -11.69
C CYS A 110 1.74 2.29 -12.64
N LYS A 111 3.07 2.28 -12.67
CA LYS A 111 3.82 1.20 -13.30
C LYS A 111 3.81 -0.05 -12.43
N GLU A 112 3.99 0.14 -11.12
CA GLU A 112 3.99 -0.92 -10.13
C GLU A 112 3.06 -0.58 -8.98
N MET A 113 2.35 -1.57 -8.46
CA MET A 113 1.55 -1.45 -7.26
C MET A 113 1.96 -2.55 -6.29
N ILE A 114 2.24 -2.18 -5.06
CA ILE A 114 2.55 -3.10 -3.97
C ILE A 114 1.40 -3.00 -2.96
N VAL A 115 0.89 -4.14 -2.56
CA VAL A 115 -0.15 -4.26 -1.53
C VAL A 115 0.33 -5.23 -0.47
N ALA A 116 0.34 -4.80 0.77
CA ALA A 116 0.71 -5.62 1.91
C ALA A 116 -0.49 -5.77 2.84
N VAL A 117 -0.73 -6.97 3.34
CA VAL A 117 -1.84 -7.26 4.26
C VAL A 117 -1.49 -8.34 5.27
N PRO A 118 -1.99 -8.24 6.51
CA PRO A 118 -2.02 -9.35 7.45
C PRO A 118 -3.13 -10.35 7.09
N TYR A 119 -2.93 -11.61 7.46
CA TYR A 119 -3.94 -12.65 7.28
C TYR A 119 -4.64 -12.99 8.59
N CYS A 120 -5.96 -13.19 8.54
CA CYS A 120 -6.79 -13.63 9.66
C CYS A 120 -6.52 -12.82 10.93
N TYR A 121 -6.46 -11.50 10.80
CA TYR A 121 -6.11 -10.59 11.88
C TYR A 121 -7.26 -9.65 12.21
N GLU A 122 -7.85 -9.80 13.39
CA GLU A 122 -8.87 -8.90 13.92
C GLU A 122 -8.20 -7.71 14.60
N GLN A 123 -8.60 -6.50 14.24
CA GLN A 123 -8.17 -5.26 14.87
C GLN A 123 -9.37 -4.34 15.08
N GLY A 124 -9.48 -3.80 16.28
CA GLY A 124 -10.47 -2.80 16.65
C GLY A 124 -9.92 -1.38 16.59
N ILE A 125 -10.59 -0.48 17.32
CA ILE A 125 -10.12 0.91 17.48
C ILE A 125 -8.81 0.90 18.28
N GLU A 126 -7.79 1.56 17.76
CA GLU A 126 -6.52 1.78 18.47
C GLU A 126 -6.26 3.28 18.65
N GLU A 127 -5.89 3.69 19.87
CA GLU A 127 -5.51 5.08 20.20
C GLU A 127 -6.52 6.12 19.67
N ASP A 128 -7.84 5.85 19.85
CA ASP A 128 -8.95 6.65 19.34
C ASP A 128 -9.03 6.75 17.80
N ASN A 129 -8.21 5.99 17.09
CA ASN A 129 -8.25 5.92 15.64
C ASN A 129 -9.24 4.88 15.15
N VAL A 130 -10.41 5.34 14.68
CA VAL A 130 -11.47 4.47 14.15
C VAL A 130 -11.11 3.87 12.78
N TYR A 131 -10.12 4.42 12.09
CA TYR A 131 -9.67 3.93 10.79
C TYR A 131 -8.80 2.67 10.89
N GLU A 132 -8.35 2.30 12.11
CA GLU A 132 -7.60 1.07 12.37
C GLU A 132 -8.45 -0.20 12.39
N ILE A 133 -9.78 -0.09 12.34
CA ILE A 133 -10.68 -1.26 12.36
C ILE A 133 -10.51 -2.09 11.09
N HIS A 134 -10.19 -3.37 11.25
CA HIS A 134 -10.15 -4.33 10.14
C HIS A 134 -11.57 -4.73 9.73
N LYS A 135 -12.00 -4.33 8.56
CA LYS A 135 -13.28 -4.73 7.95
C LYS A 135 -13.15 -6.03 7.16
N GLN A 136 -11.93 -6.40 6.83
CA GLN A 136 -11.60 -7.64 6.16
C GLN A 136 -10.64 -8.49 7.03
N ALA A 137 -11.03 -8.74 8.28
CA ALA A 137 -10.26 -9.55 9.22
C ALA A 137 -10.12 -11.03 8.79
N ASP A 138 -10.89 -11.46 7.81
CA ASP A 138 -10.92 -12.81 7.23
C ASP A 138 -9.97 -12.99 6.03
N LEU A 139 -9.10 -12.02 5.73
CA LEU A 139 -8.16 -12.14 4.63
C LEU A 139 -7.28 -13.37 4.80
N THR A 140 -7.22 -14.19 3.76
CA THR A 140 -6.28 -15.28 3.57
C THR A 140 -5.56 -15.08 2.24
N LYS A 141 -4.54 -15.87 1.99
CA LYS A 141 -3.86 -15.85 0.69
C LYS A 141 -4.82 -16.17 -0.47
N GLU A 142 -5.74 -17.12 -0.24
CA GLU A 142 -6.70 -17.59 -1.23
C GLU A 142 -7.73 -16.51 -1.53
N ASN A 143 -8.40 -15.98 -0.51
CA ASN A 143 -9.44 -14.98 -0.73
C ASN A 143 -8.89 -13.61 -1.16
N MET A 144 -7.62 -13.29 -0.84
CA MET A 144 -6.93 -12.13 -1.42
C MET A 144 -6.88 -12.20 -2.95
N LEU A 145 -6.49 -13.34 -3.52
CA LEU A 145 -6.40 -13.53 -4.97
C LEU A 145 -7.78 -13.65 -5.64
N GLU A 146 -8.81 -14.09 -4.89
CA GLU A 146 -10.19 -14.11 -5.35
C GLU A 146 -10.80 -12.71 -5.36
N ARG A 147 -10.64 -11.94 -4.28
CA ARG A 147 -11.18 -10.56 -4.15
C ARG A 147 -10.48 -9.58 -5.07
N TYR A 148 -9.16 -9.76 -5.28
CA TYR A 148 -8.30 -8.84 -6.02
C TYR A 148 -7.54 -9.57 -7.14
N PRO A 149 -8.24 -10.04 -8.19
CA PRO A 149 -7.67 -10.89 -9.23
C PRO A 149 -6.60 -10.21 -10.09
N GLU A 150 -6.51 -8.88 -10.04
CA GLU A 150 -5.47 -8.08 -10.68
C GLU A 150 -4.12 -8.13 -9.96
N LEU A 151 -4.08 -8.72 -8.76
CA LEU A 151 -2.87 -8.89 -7.97
C LEU A 151 -2.29 -10.29 -8.11
N GLU A 152 -0.99 -10.41 -7.94
CA GLU A 152 -0.27 -11.67 -7.78
C GLU A 152 0.63 -11.61 -6.55
N LEU A 153 0.78 -12.73 -5.86
CA LEU A 153 1.64 -12.83 -4.68
C LEU A 153 3.11 -12.61 -5.10
N LEU A 154 3.78 -11.69 -4.39
CA LEU A 154 5.21 -11.43 -4.56
C LEU A 154 6.02 -12.15 -3.47
N TYR A 155 5.66 -11.92 -2.20
CA TYR A 155 6.23 -12.59 -1.02
C TYR A 155 5.12 -12.88 -0.03
N GLY A 156 5.24 -13.95 0.75
CA GLY A 156 4.26 -14.23 1.79
C GLY A 156 4.61 -15.46 2.63
N ASN A 157 4.02 -15.50 3.83
CA ASN A 157 4.02 -16.64 4.75
C ASN A 157 2.58 -16.93 5.21
N GLU A 158 2.42 -17.64 6.32
CA GLU A 158 1.10 -18.04 6.85
C GLU A 158 0.31 -16.88 7.48
N ILE A 159 0.95 -15.73 7.77
CA ILE A 159 0.33 -14.63 8.52
C ILE A 159 0.38 -13.28 7.81
N TYR A 160 1.14 -13.15 6.73
CA TYR A 160 1.33 -11.89 6.03
C TYR A 160 1.70 -12.07 4.56
N GLY A 161 1.20 -11.20 3.69
CA GLY A 161 1.49 -11.25 2.26
C GLY A 161 1.76 -9.90 1.64
N TYR A 162 2.73 -9.88 0.72
CA TYR A 162 2.99 -8.81 -0.22
C TYR A 162 2.55 -9.23 -1.60
N TYR A 163 1.74 -8.42 -2.22
CA TYR A 163 1.21 -8.61 -3.56
C TYR A 163 1.68 -7.49 -4.47
N LYS A 164 1.77 -7.78 -5.75
CA LYS A 164 2.02 -6.77 -6.77
C LYS A 164 0.97 -6.84 -7.88
N LYS A 165 0.84 -5.76 -8.65
CA LYS A 165 -0.04 -5.80 -9.82
C LYS A 165 0.46 -6.78 -10.86
N LYS A 166 -0.46 -7.54 -11.44
CA LYS A 166 -0.15 -8.41 -12.59
C LYS A 166 0.24 -7.55 -13.79
N ASN A 167 1.33 -7.92 -14.45
CA ASN A 167 1.60 -7.40 -15.78
C ASN A 167 0.61 -8.05 -16.76
N LEU A 168 -0.37 -7.27 -17.22
CA LEU A 168 -1.19 -7.73 -18.34
C LEU A 168 -0.24 -7.91 -19.53
N THR A 169 0.15 -9.15 -19.82
CA THR A 169 0.67 -9.48 -21.15
C THR A 169 -0.42 -9.07 -22.13
N LYS A 170 -0.15 -8.05 -22.94
CA LYS A 170 -0.99 -7.78 -24.12
C LYS A 170 -1.10 -9.11 -24.86
N GLY A 171 -2.29 -9.70 -24.83
CA GLY A 171 -2.57 -10.88 -25.63
C GLY A 171 -2.06 -10.59 -27.02
N LYS A 172 -1.21 -11.44 -27.57
CA LYS A 172 -0.95 -11.45 -28.99
C LYS A 172 -2.32 -11.68 -29.61
N ASP A 173 -2.88 -10.62 -30.19
CA ASP A 173 -4.02 -10.75 -31.07
C ASP A 173 -3.62 -11.82 -32.09
N VAL A 174 -4.28 -12.98 -31.99
CA VAL A 174 -4.23 -14.00 -33.02
C VAL A 174 -4.98 -13.40 -34.21
N ILE A 175 -4.23 -13.12 -35.24
CA ILE A 175 -4.72 -12.75 -36.55
C ILE A 175 -5.55 -13.91 -37.12
#